data_cb4e74137df57e6eb02932ee14362311
#
_entry.id   cb4e74137df57e6eb02932ee14362311
#
_cell.length_a   1.000
_cell.length_b   1.000
_cell.length_c   1.000
_cell.angle_alpha   90.00
_cell.angle_beta   90.00
_cell.angle_gamma   90.00
#
_symmetry.space_group_name_H-M   'P 1'
#
loop_
_entity.id
_entity.type
_entity.pdbx_description
1 polymer ?
#
loop_
_entity_poly.entity_id
_entity_poly.type
_entity_poly.pdbx_seq_one_letter_code
_entity_poly.pdbx_strand_id
1 'polypeptide(L)'
;YKRQVLGCPTGSSPLGMYKALIDLNKKGIVSFQNVVTFNMDEYVGLQKDNPESYYSFMWNNFFGHIDIKPENTNILNGNAPDLDAECARYEEKIKSYGGIDLFMGGIGPDGHIAFNEPGSSLTSRTRQKTLTMDTIIANSRFFDNDINKVPKTSLTVGVGTVLSAKEVMIIVNGHNKARALYHAVEGAITQMWLSLIH
;
A
#
# COMPACT_ATOMS: atom_id res chain seq x y z
N TYR A 1 -8.66 -25.45 0.46
CA TYR A 1 -8.64 -24.07 -0.06
C TYR A 1 -7.20 -23.58 -0.02
N LYS A 2 -6.67 -23.10 -1.16
CA LYS A 2 -5.36 -22.48 -1.24
C LYS A 2 -5.41 -21.15 -0.50
N ARG A 3 -4.45 -20.90 0.40
CA ARG A 3 -4.31 -19.61 1.09
C ARG A 3 -4.00 -18.52 0.04
N GLN A 4 -4.75 -17.42 0.05
CA GLN A 4 -4.51 -16.28 -0.82
C GLN A 4 -3.74 -15.20 -0.10
N VAL A 5 -2.79 -14.57 -0.78
CA VAL A 5 -1.94 -13.49 -0.25
C VAL A 5 -2.22 -12.22 -1.04
N LEU A 6 -2.71 -11.20 -0.35
CA LEU A 6 -3.12 -9.93 -0.94
C LEU A 6 -2.22 -8.79 -0.52
N GLY A 7 -1.78 -7.98 -1.47
CA GLY A 7 -1.22 -6.65 -1.22
C GLY A 7 -2.34 -5.63 -1.08
N CYS A 8 -2.33 -4.82 -0.04
CA CYS A 8 -3.42 -3.90 0.28
C CYS A 8 -2.96 -2.45 0.33
N PRO A 9 -3.60 -1.53 -0.43
CA PRO A 9 -3.32 -0.11 -0.38
C PRO A 9 -4.13 0.60 0.72
N THR A 10 -3.68 1.79 1.12
CA THR A 10 -4.43 2.74 1.92
C THR A 10 -4.94 3.91 1.05
N GLY A 11 -5.50 4.94 1.68
CA GLY A 11 -5.99 6.14 1.00
C GLY A 11 -7.43 6.03 0.49
N SER A 12 -7.88 7.03 -0.26
CA SER A 12 -9.30 7.15 -0.65
C SER A 12 -9.70 6.24 -1.81
N SER A 13 -8.78 5.87 -2.70
CA SER A 13 -9.10 5.08 -3.90
C SER A 13 -9.68 3.69 -3.60
N PRO A 14 -9.16 2.90 -2.64
CA PRO A 14 -9.67 1.56 -2.35
C PRO A 14 -10.93 1.51 -1.50
N LEU A 15 -11.39 2.62 -0.91
CA LEU A 15 -12.51 2.59 0.06
C LEU A 15 -13.79 2.00 -0.51
N GLY A 16 -14.14 2.32 -1.76
CA GLY A 16 -15.31 1.74 -2.43
C GLY A 16 -15.20 0.23 -2.60
N MET A 17 -14.02 -0.26 -2.94
CA MET A 17 -13.72 -1.69 -3.05
C MET A 17 -13.82 -2.36 -1.67
N TYR A 18 -13.19 -1.80 -0.63
CA TYR A 18 -13.27 -2.35 0.73
C TYR A 18 -14.71 -2.44 1.23
N LYS A 19 -15.51 -1.39 0.99
CA LYS A 19 -16.94 -1.41 1.34
C LYS A 19 -17.68 -2.56 0.66
N ALA A 20 -17.47 -2.74 -0.64
CA ALA A 20 -18.09 -3.85 -1.38
C ALA A 20 -17.64 -5.23 -0.86
N LEU A 21 -16.35 -5.40 -0.55
CA LEU A 21 -15.80 -6.64 0.01
C LEU A 21 -16.36 -6.92 1.42
N ILE A 22 -16.54 -5.90 2.25
CA ILE A 22 -17.20 -6.02 3.57
C ILE A 22 -18.64 -6.50 3.41
N ASP A 23 -19.38 -5.92 2.47
CA ASP A 23 -20.78 -6.30 2.21
C ASP A 23 -20.87 -7.75 1.71
N LEU A 24 -19.96 -8.18 0.85
CA LEU A 24 -19.89 -9.57 0.37
C LEU A 24 -19.51 -10.55 1.49
N ASN A 25 -18.58 -10.16 2.38
CA ASN A 25 -18.21 -10.96 3.53
C ASN A 25 -19.38 -11.11 4.52
N LYS A 26 -20.08 -10.02 4.85
CA LYS A 26 -21.26 -10.06 5.71
C LYS A 26 -22.39 -10.93 5.15
N LYS A 27 -22.50 -11.02 3.83
CA LYS A 27 -23.46 -11.91 3.14
C LYS A 27 -22.98 -13.36 3.05
N GLY A 28 -21.78 -13.67 3.53
CA GLY A 28 -21.18 -15.01 3.44
C GLY A 28 -20.77 -15.43 2.03
N ILE A 29 -20.73 -14.49 1.06
CA ILE A 29 -20.34 -14.76 -0.33
C ILE A 29 -18.82 -14.93 -0.44
N VAL A 30 -18.04 -14.14 0.30
CA VAL A 30 -16.59 -14.24 0.39
C VAL A 30 -16.17 -14.39 1.84
N SER A 31 -15.05 -15.08 2.10
CA SER A 31 -14.44 -15.19 3.44
C SER A 31 -12.96 -14.84 3.38
N PHE A 32 -12.49 -14.12 4.39
CA PHE A 32 -11.09 -13.73 4.56
C PHE A 32 -10.36 -14.57 5.61
N GLN A 33 -10.98 -15.59 6.20
CA GLN A 33 -10.39 -16.42 7.26
C GLN A 33 -9.05 -17.06 6.87
N ASN A 34 -8.89 -17.39 5.58
CA ASN A 34 -7.68 -18.00 5.02
C ASN A 34 -6.85 -17.01 4.16
N VAL A 35 -7.20 -15.73 4.15
CA VAL A 35 -6.47 -14.70 3.44
C VAL A 35 -5.37 -14.15 4.34
N VAL A 36 -4.22 -13.86 3.75
CA VAL A 36 -3.10 -13.12 4.37
C VAL A 36 -2.94 -11.81 3.62
N THR A 37 -2.75 -10.71 4.34
CA THR A 37 -2.58 -9.40 3.72
C THR A 37 -1.23 -8.80 4.05
N PHE A 38 -0.71 -8.00 3.11
CA PHE A 38 0.50 -7.18 3.25
C PHE A 38 0.18 -5.75 2.79
N ASN A 39 0.29 -4.79 3.69
CA ASN A 39 0.11 -3.39 3.32
C ASN A 39 1.32 -2.83 2.59
N MET A 40 1.10 -1.81 1.74
CA MET A 40 2.16 -1.22 0.91
C MET A 40 3.17 -0.43 1.72
N ASP A 41 2.74 0.23 2.78
CA ASP A 41 3.52 1.25 3.47
C ASP A 41 3.00 1.52 4.89
N GLU A 42 3.80 2.27 5.66
CA GLU A 42 3.43 2.86 6.94
C GLU A 42 4.37 4.03 7.24
N TYR A 43 3.87 5.03 7.94
CA TYR A 43 4.67 6.15 8.42
C TYR A 43 5.66 5.74 9.52
N VAL A 44 6.87 6.32 9.47
CA VAL A 44 7.85 6.17 10.55
C VAL A 44 7.53 7.16 11.67
N GLY A 45 7.58 6.67 12.92
CA GLY A 45 7.38 7.47 14.12
C GLY A 45 5.93 7.71 14.51
N LEU A 46 4.97 7.25 13.70
CA LEU A 46 3.55 7.37 14.04
C LEU A 46 3.09 6.14 14.82
N GLN A 47 2.45 6.35 15.97
CA GLN A 47 1.94 5.25 16.81
C GLN A 47 0.78 4.53 16.11
N LYS A 48 0.62 3.24 16.37
CA LYS A 48 -0.43 2.41 15.75
C LYS A 48 -1.85 2.91 16.03
N ASP A 49 -2.09 3.46 17.21
CA ASP A 49 -3.36 4.02 17.66
C ASP A 49 -3.62 5.43 17.16
N ASN A 50 -2.64 6.07 16.53
CA ASN A 50 -2.86 7.35 15.86
C ASN A 50 -3.87 7.16 14.73
N PRO A 51 -4.94 7.99 14.64
CA PRO A 51 -5.96 7.87 13.59
C PRO A 51 -5.40 7.88 12.16
N GLU A 52 -4.28 8.59 11.94
CA GLU A 52 -3.65 8.77 10.64
C GLU A 52 -2.60 7.69 10.31
N SER A 53 -2.34 6.74 11.22
CA SER A 53 -1.52 5.57 10.90
C SER A 53 -2.25 4.68 9.88
N TYR A 54 -1.49 4.05 8.99
CA TYR A 54 -2.10 3.11 8.05
C TYR A 54 -2.59 1.84 8.74
N TYR A 55 -2.04 1.52 9.91
CA TYR A 55 -2.58 0.51 10.80
C TYR A 55 -4.02 0.84 11.22
N SER A 56 -4.26 2.03 11.79
CA SER A 56 -5.60 2.50 12.17
C SER A 56 -6.53 2.59 10.97
N PHE A 57 -6.03 3.12 9.84
CA PHE A 57 -6.80 3.19 8.60
C PHE A 57 -7.34 1.82 8.19
N MET A 58 -6.49 0.80 8.14
CA MET A 58 -6.89 -0.54 7.70
C MET A 58 -7.88 -1.20 8.65
N TRP A 59 -7.67 -1.08 9.96
CA TRP A 59 -8.60 -1.63 10.94
C TRP A 59 -9.95 -0.92 10.94
N ASN A 60 -9.97 0.40 10.80
CA ASN A 60 -11.20 1.20 10.79
C ASN A 60 -12.00 1.05 9.48
N ASN A 61 -11.34 0.80 8.35
CA ASN A 61 -12.00 0.81 7.04
C ASN A 61 -12.14 -0.58 6.41
N PHE A 62 -11.44 -1.61 6.91
CA PHE A 62 -11.51 -2.93 6.29
C PHE A 62 -11.38 -4.08 7.30
N PHE A 63 -10.23 -4.26 7.94
CA PHE A 63 -9.94 -5.47 8.72
C PHE A 63 -10.89 -5.68 9.89
N GLY A 64 -11.31 -4.62 10.59
CA GLY A 64 -12.25 -4.68 11.70
C GLY A 64 -13.69 -5.05 11.31
N HIS A 65 -13.98 -5.15 10.00
CA HIS A 65 -15.33 -5.37 9.49
C HIS A 65 -15.50 -6.72 8.77
N ILE A 66 -14.44 -7.51 8.67
CA ILE A 66 -14.41 -8.80 7.95
C ILE A 66 -13.91 -9.91 8.88
N ASP A 67 -14.04 -11.16 8.44
CA ASP A 67 -13.66 -12.35 9.20
C ASP A 67 -12.16 -12.72 9.10
N ILE A 68 -11.28 -11.76 8.74
CA ILE A 68 -9.84 -11.98 8.69
C ILE A 68 -9.26 -12.22 10.09
N LYS A 69 -8.33 -13.15 10.20
CA LYS A 69 -7.60 -13.38 11.44
C LYS A 69 -6.54 -12.29 11.65
N PRO A 70 -6.45 -11.65 12.83
CA PRO A 70 -5.47 -10.59 13.09
C PRO A 70 -4.02 -11.00 12.77
N GLU A 71 -3.62 -12.23 13.06
CA GLU A 71 -2.29 -12.77 12.78
C GLU A 71 -1.97 -12.88 11.28
N ASN A 72 -2.98 -12.83 10.42
CA ASN A 72 -2.85 -12.85 8.97
C ASN A 72 -2.72 -11.44 8.36
N THR A 73 -2.89 -10.39 9.15
CA THR A 73 -2.69 -9.01 8.68
C THR A 73 -1.25 -8.58 8.91
N ASN A 74 -0.61 -8.06 7.88
CA ASN A 74 0.77 -7.60 7.95
C ASN A 74 0.86 -6.14 7.53
N ILE A 75 1.32 -5.32 8.45
CA ILE A 75 1.59 -3.89 8.24
C ILE A 75 3.01 -3.63 8.76
N LEU A 76 3.78 -2.84 8.04
CA LEU A 76 5.13 -2.43 8.44
C LEU A 76 5.11 -1.71 9.80
N ASN A 77 6.09 -1.98 10.64
CA ASN A 77 6.20 -1.32 11.92
C ASN A 77 7.13 -0.10 11.82
N GLY A 78 6.56 1.08 11.59
CA GLY A 78 7.30 2.34 11.53
C GLY A 78 7.95 2.78 12.85
N ASN A 79 7.72 2.05 13.95
CA ASN A 79 8.33 2.27 15.27
C ASN A 79 9.28 1.11 15.67
N ALA A 80 9.72 0.30 14.72
CA ALA A 80 10.71 -0.72 14.98
C ALA A 80 12.04 -0.09 15.41
N PRO A 81 12.78 -0.69 16.37
CA PRO A 81 14.07 -0.16 16.82
C PRO A 81 15.13 -0.19 15.71
N ASP A 82 14.99 -1.09 14.75
CA ASP A 82 15.81 -1.18 13.53
C ASP A 82 14.85 -1.28 12.32
N LEU A 83 14.76 -0.19 11.56
CA LEU A 83 13.85 -0.06 10.42
C LEU A 83 14.32 -0.90 9.22
N ASP A 84 15.62 -1.08 9.03
CA ASP A 84 16.17 -1.90 7.96
C ASP A 84 15.92 -3.39 8.24
N ALA A 85 16.10 -3.82 9.48
CA ALA A 85 15.73 -5.17 9.91
C ALA A 85 14.23 -5.44 9.75
N GLU A 86 13.37 -4.46 10.04
CA GLU A 86 11.93 -4.57 9.83
C GLU A 86 11.59 -4.72 8.35
N CYS A 87 12.22 -3.94 7.46
CA CYS A 87 12.03 -4.05 6.02
C CYS A 87 12.46 -5.43 5.51
N ALA A 88 13.63 -5.92 5.94
CA ALA A 88 14.12 -7.25 5.59
C ALA A 88 13.17 -8.37 6.09
N ARG A 89 12.72 -8.27 7.35
CA ARG A 89 11.74 -9.19 7.93
C ARG A 89 10.44 -9.22 7.12
N TYR A 90 9.99 -8.06 6.65
CA TYR A 90 8.76 -7.94 5.86
C TYR A 90 8.88 -8.67 4.52
N GLU A 91 9.99 -8.47 3.79
CA GLU A 91 10.27 -9.17 2.53
C GLU A 91 10.39 -10.70 2.73
N GLU A 92 11.11 -11.14 3.77
CA GLU A 92 11.22 -12.57 4.08
C GLU A 92 9.84 -13.18 4.46
N LYS A 93 8.99 -12.41 5.15
CA LYS A 93 7.63 -12.87 5.44
C LYS A 93 6.79 -13.01 4.17
N ILE A 94 6.84 -12.06 3.24
CA ILE A 94 6.21 -12.18 1.93
C ILE A 94 6.69 -13.44 1.22
N LYS A 95 8.00 -13.66 1.17
CA LYS A 95 8.63 -14.81 0.53
C LYS A 95 8.20 -16.13 1.18
N SER A 96 8.09 -16.19 2.52
CA SER A 96 7.66 -17.38 3.25
C SER A 96 6.23 -17.85 2.91
N TYR A 97 5.39 -16.95 2.43
CA TYR A 97 4.05 -17.26 1.91
C TYR A 97 4.05 -17.63 0.41
N GLY A 98 5.21 -17.63 -0.26
CA GLY A 98 5.33 -17.89 -1.70
C GLY A 98 5.08 -16.66 -2.57
N GLY A 99 5.23 -15.46 -2.01
CA GLY A 99 4.94 -14.19 -2.66
C GLY A 99 3.49 -13.72 -2.49
N ILE A 100 3.15 -12.66 -3.18
CA ILE A 100 1.80 -12.06 -3.19
C ILE A 100 1.04 -12.56 -4.42
N ASP A 101 -0.18 -13.04 -4.23
CA ASP A 101 -1.02 -13.51 -5.35
C ASP A 101 -1.62 -12.33 -6.12
N LEU A 102 -2.19 -11.34 -5.44
CA LEU A 102 -2.73 -10.12 -6.03
C LEU A 102 -2.26 -8.91 -5.24
N PHE A 103 -1.52 -8.01 -5.87
CA PHE A 103 -1.16 -6.72 -5.29
C PHE A 103 -2.11 -5.64 -5.80
N MET A 104 -2.92 -5.10 -4.89
CA MET A 104 -3.80 -3.97 -5.18
C MET A 104 -3.08 -2.67 -4.86
N GLY A 105 -3.18 -1.67 -5.73
CA GLY A 105 -2.53 -0.38 -5.55
C GLY A 105 -3.35 0.77 -6.13
N GLY A 106 -2.94 1.98 -5.83
CA GLY A 106 -3.37 3.20 -6.49
C GLY A 106 -2.24 3.77 -7.34
N ILE A 107 -2.53 4.85 -8.06
CA ILE A 107 -1.52 5.61 -8.81
C ILE A 107 -1.49 7.06 -8.33
N GLY A 108 -0.28 7.60 -8.13
CA GLY A 108 -0.08 9.02 -7.91
C GLY A 108 -0.35 9.87 -9.15
N PRO A 109 -0.59 11.18 -9.04
CA PRO A 109 -0.73 12.06 -10.20
C PRO A 109 0.52 12.12 -11.07
N ASP A 110 1.69 11.87 -10.48
CA ASP A 110 3.03 11.77 -11.07
C ASP A 110 3.43 10.34 -11.44
N GLY A 111 2.53 9.36 -11.24
CA GLY A 111 2.77 7.96 -11.54
C GLY A 111 3.46 7.16 -10.43
N HIS A 112 3.59 7.71 -9.22
CA HIS A 112 4.14 6.96 -8.08
C HIS A 112 3.25 5.78 -7.68
N ILE A 113 3.85 4.74 -7.11
CA ILE A 113 3.16 3.61 -6.46
C ILE A 113 3.67 3.44 -5.03
N ALA A 114 2.77 3.33 -4.05
CA ALA A 114 3.11 3.45 -2.64
C ALA A 114 3.90 4.75 -2.40
N PHE A 115 4.95 4.76 -1.58
CA PHE A 115 5.87 5.90 -1.48
C PHE A 115 7.09 5.79 -2.41
N ASN A 116 6.97 5.10 -3.54
CA ASN A 116 8.01 5.10 -4.57
C ASN A 116 7.75 6.24 -5.55
N GLU A 117 8.52 7.29 -5.41
CA GLU A 117 8.49 8.47 -6.28
C GLU A 117 9.13 8.17 -7.66
N PRO A 118 8.81 8.95 -8.72
CA PRO A 118 9.50 8.86 -10.00
C PRO A 118 11.02 8.82 -9.86
N GLY A 119 11.69 7.99 -10.66
CA GLY A 119 13.13 7.72 -10.54
C GLY A 119 13.49 6.59 -9.58
N SER A 120 12.54 6.01 -8.86
CA SER A 120 12.79 4.82 -8.04
C SER A 120 13.16 3.62 -8.90
N SER A 121 14.10 2.79 -8.43
CA SER A 121 14.50 1.58 -9.15
C SER A 121 13.35 0.60 -9.29
N LEU A 122 13.14 0.05 -10.49
CA LEU A 122 12.14 -0.99 -10.77
C LEU A 122 12.42 -2.30 -10.03
N THR A 123 13.65 -2.52 -9.56
CA THR A 123 14.04 -3.70 -8.77
C THR A 123 14.09 -3.42 -7.27
N SER A 124 13.70 -2.23 -6.83
CA SER A 124 13.72 -1.85 -5.41
C SER A 124 12.87 -2.78 -4.56
N ARG A 125 13.33 -3.03 -3.33
CA ARG A 125 12.62 -3.80 -2.30
C ARG A 125 12.12 -2.89 -1.19
N THR A 126 11.43 -3.46 -0.22
CA THR A 126 10.92 -2.73 0.95
C THR A 126 12.05 -2.00 1.66
N ARG A 127 11.86 -0.71 1.93
CA ARG A 127 12.89 0.17 2.50
C ARG A 127 12.29 1.41 3.12
N GLN A 128 13.10 2.11 3.89
CA GLN A 128 12.82 3.46 4.36
C GLN A 128 12.93 4.47 3.21
N LYS A 129 12.00 5.43 3.17
CA LYS A 129 11.97 6.54 2.20
C LYS A 129 11.68 7.85 2.90
N THR A 130 12.46 8.87 2.57
CA THR A 130 12.10 10.27 2.88
C THR A 130 11.02 10.70 1.90
N LEU A 131 9.95 11.29 2.41
CA LEU A 131 8.84 11.79 1.59
C LEU A 131 9.24 13.10 0.91
N THR A 132 8.81 13.28 -0.33
CA THR A 132 8.98 14.55 -1.04
C THR A 132 8.08 15.63 -0.43
N MET A 133 8.41 16.89 -0.67
CA MET A 133 7.57 17.99 -0.20
C MET A 133 6.17 17.93 -0.80
N ASP A 134 6.04 17.55 -2.05
CA ASP A 134 4.75 17.40 -2.73
C ASP A 134 3.88 16.33 -2.06
N THR A 135 4.49 15.19 -1.69
CA THR A 135 3.82 14.13 -0.93
C THR A 135 3.41 14.60 0.47
N ILE A 136 4.27 15.35 1.18
CA ILE A 136 3.95 15.93 2.48
C ILE A 136 2.78 16.91 2.37
N ILE A 137 2.80 17.81 1.38
CA ILE A 137 1.71 18.77 1.12
C ILE A 137 0.41 18.03 0.79
N ALA A 138 0.48 17.04 -0.11
CA ALA A 138 -0.71 16.26 -0.49
C ALA A 138 -1.32 15.49 0.70
N ASN A 139 -0.49 15.00 1.62
CA ASN A 139 -0.93 14.23 2.78
C ASN A 139 -1.32 15.13 3.97
N SER A 140 -0.97 16.42 3.99
CA SER A 140 -1.32 17.33 5.09
C SER A 140 -2.83 17.42 5.34
N ARG A 141 -3.65 17.17 4.32
CA ARG A 141 -5.12 17.08 4.43
C ARG A 141 -5.61 16.06 5.47
N PHE A 142 -4.81 15.07 5.79
CA PHE A 142 -5.09 14.08 6.83
C PHE A 142 -4.55 14.51 8.21
N PHE A 143 -3.77 15.59 8.27
CA PHE A 143 -3.11 16.12 9.46
C PHE A 143 -3.53 17.58 9.71
N ASP A 144 -4.82 17.87 9.69
CA ASP A 144 -5.41 19.20 9.91
C ASP A 144 -4.88 20.28 8.94
N ASN A 145 -4.43 19.90 7.74
CA ASN A 145 -3.71 20.74 6.77
C ASN A 145 -2.39 21.34 7.32
N ASP A 146 -1.79 20.73 8.35
CA ASP A 146 -0.51 21.12 8.90
C ASP A 146 0.61 20.21 8.37
N ILE A 147 1.45 20.76 7.49
CA ILE A 147 2.60 20.06 6.90
C ILE A 147 3.65 19.61 7.96
N ASN A 148 3.69 20.27 9.11
CA ASN A 148 4.64 19.95 10.18
C ASN A 148 4.22 18.69 10.96
N LYS A 149 2.94 18.35 10.95
CA LYS A 149 2.40 17.14 11.57
C LYS A 149 2.58 15.90 10.71
N VAL A 150 2.78 16.06 9.39
CA VAL A 150 3.01 14.94 8.48
C VAL A 150 4.38 14.33 8.75
N PRO A 151 4.48 13.00 8.99
CA PRO A 151 5.77 12.33 9.10
C PRO A 151 6.60 12.54 7.84
N LYS A 152 7.90 12.75 8.00
CA LYS A 152 8.82 13.02 6.88
C LYS A 152 9.41 11.75 6.27
N THR A 153 9.17 10.61 6.90
CA THR A 153 9.76 9.32 6.54
C THR A 153 8.70 8.24 6.61
N SER A 154 8.78 7.27 5.72
CA SER A 154 7.92 6.09 5.67
C SER A 154 8.74 4.82 5.43
N LEU A 155 8.18 3.67 5.79
CA LEU A 155 8.55 2.37 5.25
C LEU A 155 7.61 2.06 4.10
N THR A 156 8.14 1.62 2.97
CA THR A 156 7.35 1.32 1.77
C THR A 156 7.88 0.08 1.05
N VAL A 157 6.97 -0.74 0.55
CA VAL A 157 7.36 -1.80 -0.38
C VAL A 157 8.02 -1.20 -1.61
N GLY A 158 9.01 -1.88 -2.15
CA GLY A 158 9.68 -1.46 -3.37
C GLY A 158 8.85 -1.75 -4.62
N VAL A 159 9.18 -1.09 -5.72
CA VAL A 159 8.56 -1.34 -7.03
C VAL A 159 8.73 -2.81 -7.42
N GLY A 160 9.94 -3.36 -7.26
CA GLY A 160 10.21 -4.77 -7.53
C GLY A 160 9.44 -5.73 -6.63
N THR A 161 9.08 -5.33 -5.40
CA THR A 161 8.22 -6.14 -4.53
C THR A 161 6.81 -6.22 -5.09
N VAL A 162 6.24 -5.07 -5.55
CA VAL A 162 4.92 -5.02 -6.18
C VAL A 162 4.91 -5.83 -7.48
N LEU A 163 5.88 -5.59 -8.37
CA LEU A 163 5.99 -6.27 -9.67
C LEU A 163 6.30 -7.78 -9.56
N SER A 164 6.77 -8.25 -8.41
CA SER A 164 6.98 -9.69 -8.14
C SER A 164 5.68 -10.42 -7.76
N ALA A 165 4.56 -9.71 -7.57
CA ALA A 165 3.26 -10.34 -7.37
C ALA A 165 2.81 -11.09 -8.63
N LYS A 166 1.97 -12.11 -8.48
CA LYS A 166 1.44 -12.86 -9.64
C LYS A 166 0.51 -12.02 -10.49
N GLU A 167 -0.27 -11.15 -9.83
CA GLU A 167 -1.15 -10.18 -10.47
C GLU A 167 -1.03 -8.85 -9.74
N VAL A 168 -1.13 -7.76 -10.50
CA VAL A 168 -1.16 -6.38 -9.96
C VAL A 168 -2.44 -5.71 -10.47
N MET A 169 -3.20 -5.12 -9.55
CA MET A 169 -4.41 -4.35 -9.88
C MET A 169 -4.23 -2.91 -9.43
N ILE A 170 -4.26 -1.96 -10.36
CA ILE A 170 -4.18 -0.54 -10.06
C ILE A 170 -5.55 0.11 -10.15
N ILE A 171 -6.01 0.67 -9.04
CA ILE A 171 -7.29 1.40 -8.95
C ILE A 171 -7.03 2.87 -9.27
N VAL A 172 -7.63 3.34 -10.36
CA VAL A 172 -7.48 4.72 -10.83
C VAL A 172 -8.82 5.42 -10.81
N ASN A 173 -8.93 6.51 -10.08
CA ASN A 173 -10.13 7.34 -10.05
C ASN A 173 -9.76 8.83 -9.97
N GLY A 174 -10.64 9.66 -10.53
CA GLY A 174 -10.47 11.11 -10.56
C GLY A 174 -9.64 11.62 -11.76
N HIS A 175 -10.07 12.77 -12.28
CA HIS A 175 -9.47 13.37 -13.48
C HIS A 175 -7.98 13.75 -13.31
N ASN A 176 -7.57 14.08 -12.09
CA ASN A 176 -6.17 14.41 -11.77
C ASN A 176 -5.19 13.25 -11.98
N LYS A 177 -5.69 12.02 -12.23
CA LYS A 177 -4.89 10.83 -12.53
C LYS A 177 -4.79 10.54 -14.03
N ALA A 178 -5.50 11.30 -14.89
CA ALA A 178 -5.58 11.01 -16.33
C ALA A 178 -4.21 10.96 -17.00
N ARG A 179 -3.31 11.91 -16.66
CA ARG A 179 -1.95 11.94 -17.20
C ARG A 179 -1.13 10.71 -16.79
N ALA A 180 -1.19 10.35 -15.51
CA ALA A 180 -0.47 9.19 -15.00
C ALA A 180 -0.99 7.89 -15.63
N LEU A 181 -2.31 7.75 -15.78
CA LEU A 181 -2.93 6.61 -16.44
C LEU A 181 -2.51 6.52 -17.92
N TYR A 182 -2.50 7.65 -18.65
CA TYR A 182 -2.03 7.68 -20.04
C TYR A 182 -0.60 7.13 -20.17
N HIS A 183 0.32 7.59 -19.33
CA HIS A 183 1.70 7.12 -19.37
C HIS A 183 1.86 5.67 -18.91
N ALA A 184 1.00 5.20 -17.99
CA ALA A 184 1.02 3.83 -17.52
C ALA A 184 0.52 2.82 -18.56
N VAL A 185 -0.40 3.23 -19.46
CA VAL A 185 -1.03 2.34 -20.46
C VAL A 185 -0.34 2.49 -21.83
N GLU A 186 -0.07 3.72 -22.26
CA GLU A 186 0.42 4.04 -23.60
C GLU A 186 1.92 4.36 -23.63
N GLY A 187 2.52 4.60 -22.45
CA GLY A 187 3.92 4.99 -22.34
C GLY A 187 4.88 3.80 -22.34
N ALA A 188 6.18 4.11 -22.50
CA ALA A 188 7.22 3.11 -22.35
C ALA A 188 7.42 2.71 -20.89
N ILE A 189 7.90 1.50 -20.65
CA ILE A 189 8.32 1.02 -19.32
C ILE A 189 9.51 1.85 -18.86
N THR A 190 9.31 2.70 -17.87
CA THR A 190 10.35 3.56 -17.31
C THR A 190 10.19 3.69 -15.80
N GLN A 191 11.29 4.09 -15.15
CA GLN A 191 11.27 4.44 -13.72
C GLN A 191 10.58 5.79 -13.43
N MET A 192 10.13 6.51 -14.46
CA MET A 192 9.43 7.79 -14.29
C MET A 192 7.92 7.63 -14.11
N TRP A 193 7.35 6.49 -14.51
CA TRP A 193 5.93 6.16 -14.37
C TRP A 193 5.82 4.75 -13.79
N LEU A 194 5.83 4.64 -12.45
CA LEU A 194 6.07 3.37 -11.75
C LEU A 194 4.85 2.43 -11.70
N SER A 195 3.65 2.97 -11.90
CA SER A 195 2.40 2.18 -11.93
C SER A 195 2.15 1.57 -13.30
N LEU A 196 3.18 0.95 -13.88
CA LEU A 196 3.16 0.32 -15.20
C LEU A 196 2.17 -0.84 -15.26
N ILE A 197 1.37 -0.88 -16.32
CA ILE A 197 0.42 -1.95 -16.61
C ILE A 197 0.88 -2.58 -17.94
N HIS A 198 1.73 -3.59 -17.84
CA HIS A 198 2.13 -4.41 -19.00
C HIS A 198 2.17 -5.87 -18.63
#